data_153636648f876da6d484559737c8cc5d
#
_entry.id   153636648f876da6d484559737c8cc5d
#
_cell.length_a   1.000
_cell.length_b   1.000
_cell.length_c   1.000
_cell.angle_alpha   90.00
_cell.angle_beta   90.00
_cell.angle_gamma   90.00
#
_symmetry.space_group_name_H-M   'P 1'
#
loop_
_entity.id
_entity.type
_entity.pdbx_description
1 polymer ?
#
loop_
_entity_poly.entity_id
_entity_poly.type
_entity_poly.pdbx_seq_one_letter_code
_entity_poly.pdbx_strand_id
1 'polypeptide(L)'
;MVRTTYRQCVRCVMDTSDPDISFDDAGRCNHCCAYEERTSKLTYRGPESQRELDRIIARIKRAGRNSEYDCVLGVSGGVDSCYAAYAAKSLGLRPLAVHMDNGWDSDTAVRNIKNVAARLGIDYQSYVLDWGEFKDLQLSFLKASVPEIETPTDIAIPATLHRVAAENGVKFIISGGNYVTEGILPKAWHYDAKDVRYLNAIQRRFGTRKLSSFPTFGYWSEAYFKLIKGIRYVYLLNYVAYSKAEAVKCLENELGWKNYGGKHHESRITAFVQSYVLPVKFGIDYRRATLSTQICAGQVSREDALEQLLRSPFDSAAIDGDKEYVAKKFEITRGELETILASPARSYRDYPNAQRFLGILYRTYRCVFTPRRAVTS
;
A
#
# COMPACT_ATOMS: atom_id res chain seq x y z
N MET A 1 29.30 13.07 5.91
CA MET A 1 28.16 12.43 6.59
C MET A 1 28.50 12.31 8.06
N VAL A 2 27.78 13.00 8.93
CA VAL A 2 27.91 12.81 10.39
C VAL A 2 27.42 11.40 10.66
N ARG A 3 28.29 10.54 11.22
CA ARG A 3 27.88 9.21 11.71
C ARG A 3 26.90 9.43 12.86
N THR A 4 25.62 9.41 12.59
CA THR A 4 24.62 9.39 13.64
C THR A 4 24.84 8.08 14.42
N THR A 5 25.05 8.18 15.73
CA THR A 5 25.15 7.02 16.62
C THR A 5 23.87 6.20 16.48
N TYR A 6 24.00 4.88 16.28
CA TYR A 6 22.83 3.99 16.21
C TYR A 6 21.96 4.17 17.47
N ARG A 7 20.69 4.41 17.25
CA ARG A 7 19.69 4.53 18.31
C ARG A 7 18.38 3.90 17.86
N GLN A 8 17.74 3.16 18.74
CA GLN A 8 16.45 2.52 18.52
C GLN A 8 15.41 3.06 19.51
N CYS A 9 14.15 3.12 19.07
CA CYS A 9 13.03 3.52 19.90
C CYS A 9 12.85 2.56 21.07
N VAL A 10 12.59 3.11 22.27
CA VAL A 10 12.34 2.32 23.48
C VAL A 10 10.97 1.63 23.47
N ARG A 11 10.01 2.15 22.67
CA ARG A 11 8.64 1.62 22.60
C ARG A 11 8.44 0.66 21.41
N CYS A 12 8.89 1.03 20.23
CA CYS A 12 8.78 0.21 19.03
C CYS A 12 10.17 -0.25 18.53
N VAL A 13 10.26 -0.68 17.27
CA VAL A 13 11.52 -1.17 16.68
C VAL A 13 12.04 -0.28 15.56
N MET A 14 11.51 0.94 15.40
CA MET A 14 12.10 1.96 14.51
C MET A 14 13.43 2.45 15.05
N ASP A 15 14.36 2.76 14.18
CA ASP A 15 15.73 3.17 14.53
C ASP A 15 16.29 4.20 13.53
N THR A 16 17.55 4.55 13.72
CA THR A 16 18.30 5.51 12.90
C THR A 16 18.60 5.05 11.47
N SER A 17 18.04 3.95 10.98
CA SER A 17 17.95 3.63 9.55
C SER A 17 17.00 4.58 8.81
N ASP A 18 16.01 5.16 9.53
CA ASP A 18 15.25 6.30 9.03
C ASP A 18 16.00 7.61 9.33
N PRO A 19 16.46 8.34 8.30
CA PRO A 19 17.20 9.58 8.51
C PRO A 19 16.37 10.71 9.14
N ASP A 20 15.04 10.64 9.07
CA ASP A 20 14.13 11.64 9.62
C ASP A 20 13.60 11.26 11.02
N ILE A 21 14.11 10.18 11.63
CA ILE A 21 13.70 9.77 12.97
C ILE A 21 14.20 10.76 14.02
N SER A 22 13.34 11.08 14.96
CA SER A 22 13.67 11.84 16.16
C SER A 22 13.09 11.15 17.41
N PHE A 23 13.69 11.44 18.56
CA PHE A 23 13.32 10.80 19.81
C PHE A 23 13.00 11.87 20.86
N ASP A 24 11.97 11.64 21.65
CA ASP A 24 11.67 12.46 22.83
C ASP A 24 12.63 12.14 24.00
N ASP A 25 12.50 12.88 25.11
CA ASP A 25 13.35 12.70 26.31
C ASP A 25 13.18 11.31 26.94
N ALA A 26 12.04 10.65 26.74
CA ALA A 26 11.78 9.28 27.17
C ALA A 26 12.32 8.23 26.18
N GLY A 27 12.92 8.64 25.05
CA GLY A 27 13.46 7.75 24.03
C GLY A 27 12.42 7.16 23.06
N ARG A 28 11.18 7.66 23.06
CA ARG A 28 10.15 7.26 22.08
C ARG A 28 10.34 8.02 20.79
N CYS A 29 10.15 7.37 19.65
CA CYS A 29 10.32 8.02 18.35
C CYS A 29 9.08 8.84 17.93
N ASN A 30 9.32 9.82 17.03
CA ASN A 30 8.29 10.64 16.41
C ASN A 30 7.19 9.82 15.72
N HIS A 31 7.51 8.62 15.19
CA HIS A 31 6.52 7.74 14.56
C HIS A 31 5.52 7.20 15.56
N CYS A 32 5.97 6.79 16.76
CA CYS A 32 5.08 6.35 17.83
C CYS A 32 4.12 7.47 18.25
N CYS A 33 4.64 8.68 18.45
CA CYS A 33 3.83 9.84 18.84
C CYS A 33 2.79 10.20 17.76
N ALA A 34 3.22 10.24 16.50
CA ALA A 34 2.33 10.50 15.38
C ALA A 34 1.29 9.41 15.18
N TYR A 35 1.64 8.13 15.40
CA TYR A 35 0.71 7.01 15.35
C TYR A 35 -0.38 7.16 16.42
N GLU A 36 0.00 7.42 17.67
CA GLU A 36 -0.96 7.62 18.77
C GLU A 36 -1.92 8.77 18.50
N GLU A 37 -1.41 9.91 18.04
CA GLU A 37 -2.24 11.06 17.72
C GLU A 37 -3.27 10.74 16.62
N ARG A 38 -2.85 10.04 15.56
CA ARG A 38 -3.76 9.66 14.46
C ARG A 38 -4.79 8.64 14.90
N THR A 39 -4.35 7.54 15.50
CA THR A 39 -5.23 6.45 15.88
C THR A 39 -6.20 6.84 16.97
N SER A 40 -5.81 7.80 17.87
CA SER A 40 -6.73 8.33 18.87
C SER A 40 -8.02 8.91 18.30
N LYS A 41 -8.00 9.32 17.03
CA LYS A 41 -9.13 10.01 16.38
C LYS A 41 -9.75 9.19 15.24
N LEU A 42 -9.02 8.21 14.69
CA LEU A 42 -9.31 7.61 13.38
C LEU A 42 -9.52 6.08 13.41
N THR A 43 -9.37 5.42 14.56
CA THR A 43 -9.55 3.97 14.66
C THR A 43 -10.70 3.59 15.58
N TYR A 44 -11.15 2.33 15.47
CA TYR A 44 -12.23 1.78 16.30
C TYR A 44 -11.96 1.95 17.80
N ARG A 45 -12.96 2.50 18.49
CA ARG A 45 -12.94 2.76 19.94
C ARG A 45 -14.31 2.54 20.56
N GLY A 46 -14.89 1.37 20.33
CA GLY A 46 -16.16 1.01 20.94
C GLY A 46 -17.37 1.80 20.39
N PRO A 47 -18.32 2.20 21.23
CA PRO A 47 -19.63 2.71 20.79
C PRO A 47 -19.59 3.96 19.89
N GLU A 48 -18.57 4.81 20.03
CA GLU A 48 -18.46 6.01 19.18
C GLU A 48 -18.09 5.64 17.74
N SER A 49 -17.13 4.73 17.58
CA SER A 49 -16.73 4.24 16.27
C SER A 49 -17.85 3.44 15.61
N GLN A 50 -18.65 2.70 16.38
CA GLN A 50 -19.82 2.02 15.85
C GLN A 50 -20.82 3.00 15.25
N ARG A 51 -21.14 4.09 15.96
CA ARG A 51 -22.04 5.13 15.44
C ARG A 51 -21.51 5.78 14.16
N GLU A 52 -20.19 5.98 14.07
CA GLU A 52 -19.58 6.54 12.86
C GLU A 52 -19.60 5.53 11.71
N LEU A 53 -19.31 4.24 11.99
CA LEU A 53 -19.46 3.15 11.02
C LEU A 53 -20.88 3.10 10.47
N ASP A 54 -21.90 3.13 11.34
CA ASP A 54 -23.29 3.07 10.93
C ASP A 54 -23.67 4.26 10.01
N ARG A 55 -23.15 5.46 10.31
CA ARG A 55 -23.32 6.64 9.45
C ARG A 55 -22.66 6.46 8.08
N ILE A 56 -21.43 5.92 8.05
CA ILE A 56 -20.70 5.68 6.81
C ILE A 56 -21.46 4.65 5.96
N ILE A 57 -21.89 3.54 6.56
CA ILE A 57 -22.63 2.47 5.87
C ILE A 57 -23.96 3.00 5.33
N ALA A 58 -24.73 3.74 6.13
CA ALA A 58 -25.97 4.35 5.69
C ALA A 58 -25.76 5.32 4.50
N ARG A 59 -24.64 6.06 4.51
CA ARG A 59 -24.28 6.97 3.42
C ARG A 59 -23.90 6.22 2.14
N ILE A 60 -23.13 5.12 2.27
CA ILE A 60 -22.77 4.27 1.14
C ILE A 60 -24.03 3.66 0.51
N LYS A 61 -24.90 3.04 1.31
CA LYS A 61 -26.17 2.46 0.85
C LYS A 61 -27.07 3.48 0.18
N ARG A 62 -27.18 4.69 0.75
CA ARG A 62 -27.97 5.78 0.14
C ARG A 62 -27.42 6.20 -1.22
N ALA A 63 -26.10 6.29 -1.36
CA ALA A 63 -25.48 6.68 -2.62
C ALA A 63 -25.63 5.59 -3.69
N GLY A 64 -25.60 4.31 -3.31
CA GLY A 64 -25.71 3.15 -4.20
C GLY A 64 -27.15 2.69 -4.48
N ARG A 65 -28.19 3.35 -3.91
CA ARG A 65 -29.57 2.88 -3.97
C ARG A 65 -30.13 2.62 -5.38
N ASN A 66 -29.64 3.38 -6.36
CA ASN A 66 -30.06 3.27 -7.78
C ASN A 66 -28.97 2.62 -8.65
N SER A 67 -27.92 2.06 -8.05
CA SER A 67 -26.84 1.37 -8.74
C SER A 67 -26.88 -0.12 -8.39
N GLU A 68 -26.31 -0.94 -9.24
CA GLU A 68 -26.15 -2.37 -8.98
C GLU A 68 -25.28 -2.61 -7.75
N TYR A 69 -24.24 -1.80 -7.57
CA TYR A 69 -23.29 -1.86 -6.47
C TYR A 69 -23.35 -0.63 -5.58
N ASP A 70 -23.15 -0.80 -4.27
CA ASP A 70 -23.02 0.29 -3.31
C ASP A 70 -21.62 0.89 -3.29
N CYS A 71 -20.62 0.05 -3.53
CA CYS A 71 -19.21 0.42 -3.50
C CYS A 71 -18.37 -0.46 -4.42
N VAL A 72 -17.21 0.06 -4.84
CA VAL A 72 -16.11 -0.74 -5.38
C VAL A 72 -15.19 -1.13 -4.23
N LEU A 73 -14.66 -2.35 -4.25
CA LEU A 73 -13.75 -2.84 -3.23
C LEU A 73 -12.47 -3.38 -3.90
N GLY A 74 -11.32 -2.77 -3.60
CA GLY A 74 -10.03 -3.24 -4.10
C GLY A 74 -9.58 -4.51 -3.40
N VAL A 75 -9.31 -5.57 -4.16
CA VAL A 75 -8.86 -6.87 -3.64
C VAL A 75 -7.51 -7.26 -4.22
N SER A 76 -6.56 -7.63 -3.36
CA SER A 76 -5.21 -8.10 -3.74
C SER A 76 -4.99 -9.58 -3.41
N GLY A 77 -5.96 -10.24 -2.77
CA GLY A 77 -5.77 -11.59 -2.22
C GLY A 77 -5.06 -11.61 -0.86
N GLY A 78 -4.61 -10.45 -0.38
CA GLY A 78 -4.04 -10.25 0.94
C GLY A 78 -5.09 -10.27 2.05
N VAL A 79 -4.64 -10.50 3.30
CA VAL A 79 -5.52 -10.59 4.49
C VAL A 79 -6.42 -9.37 4.62
N ASP A 80 -5.83 -8.17 4.58
CA ASP A 80 -6.54 -6.92 4.85
C ASP A 80 -7.64 -6.66 3.82
N SER A 81 -7.33 -6.83 2.52
CA SER A 81 -8.31 -6.63 1.44
C SER A 81 -9.42 -7.69 1.43
N CYS A 82 -9.08 -8.96 1.70
CA CYS A 82 -10.05 -10.03 1.79
C CYS A 82 -10.96 -9.89 3.02
N TYR A 83 -10.40 -9.47 4.16
CA TYR A 83 -11.21 -9.21 5.35
C TYR A 83 -12.08 -7.96 5.20
N ALA A 84 -11.62 -6.93 4.47
CA ALA A 84 -12.46 -5.79 4.11
C ALA A 84 -13.67 -6.21 3.25
N ALA A 85 -13.50 -7.20 2.36
CA ALA A 85 -14.60 -7.78 1.59
C ALA A 85 -15.61 -8.50 2.49
N TYR A 86 -15.13 -9.32 3.41
CA TYR A 86 -15.94 -9.99 4.42
C TYR A 86 -16.72 -8.98 5.27
N ALA A 87 -16.04 -7.97 5.81
CA ALA A 87 -16.67 -6.93 6.63
C ALA A 87 -17.72 -6.12 5.85
N ALA A 88 -17.41 -5.72 4.61
CA ALA A 88 -18.36 -4.99 3.77
C ALA A 88 -19.64 -5.79 3.51
N LYS A 89 -19.50 -7.10 3.20
CA LYS A 89 -20.64 -7.99 2.99
C LYS A 89 -21.44 -8.20 4.27
N SER A 90 -20.75 -8.43 5.40
CA SER A 90 -21.40 -8.60 6.72
C SER A 90 -22.18 -7.38 7.17
N LEU A 91 -21.78 -6.17 6.75
CA LEU A 91 -22.48 -4.91 6.96
C LEU A 91 -23.64 -4.68 5.97
N GLY A 92 -23.90 -5.66 5.10
CA GLY A 92 -24.99 -5.67 4.14
C GLY A 92 -24.78 -4.71 2.97
N LEU A 93 -23.52 -4.46 2.58
CA LEU A 93 -23.18 -3.75 1.35
C LEU A 93 -23.19 -4.70 0.15
N ARG A 94 -23.37 -4.12 -1.04
CA ARG A 94 -23.25 -4.79 -2.35
C ARG A 94 -21.96 -4.31 -3.03
N PRO A 95 -20.79 -4.86 -2.68
CA PRO A 95 -19.54 -4.46 -3.29
C PRO A 95 -19.32 -5.11 -4.65
N LEU A 96 -18.72 -4.38 -5.60
CA LEU A 96 -18.03 -4.94 -6.75
C LEU A 96 -16.55 -5.11 -6.37
N ALA A 97 -16.07 -6.35 -6.27
CA ALA A 97 -14.67 -6.62 -6.02
C ALA A 97 -13.85 -6.37 -7.28
N VAL A 98 -12.82 -5.54 -7.18
CA VAL A 98 -11.95 -5.18 -8.31
C VAL A 98 -10.51 -5.54 -7.97
N HIS A 99 -9.91 -6.33 -8.84
CA HIS A 99 -8.50 -6.69 -8.79
C HIS A 99 -7.76 -6.06 -9.96
N MET A 100 -6.65 -5.37 -9.67
CA MET A 100 -5.75 -4.88 -10.72
C MET A 100 -4.63 -5.91 -10.90
N ASP A 101 -4.69 -6.62 -12.02
CA ASP A 101 -3.68 -7.61 -12.41
C ASP A 101 -2.54 -6.93 -13.16
N ASN A 102 -1.38 -6.90 -12.54
CA ASN A 102 -0.14 -6.36 -13.10
C ASN A 102 0.86 -7.45 -13.52
N GLY A 103 0.43 -8.71 -13.54
CA GLY A 103 1.24 -9.84 -13.96
C GLY A 103 2.22 -10.39 -12.90
N TRP A 104 2.22 -9.88 -11.66
CA TRP A 104 3.10 -10.32 -10.59
C TRP A 104 2.43 -11.14 -9.49
N ASP A 105 1.13 -11.31 -9.58
CA ASP A 105 0.37 -12.01 -8.57
C ASP A 105 0.80 -13.47 -8.42
N SER A 106 0.86 -13.93 -7.18
CA SER A 106 1.06 -15.34 -6.91
C SER A 106 -0.23 -16.14 -7.19
N ASP A 107 -0.09 -17.39 -7.62
CA ASP A 107 -1.25 -18.29 -7.84
C ASP A 107 -2.15 -18.39 -6.60
N THR A 108 -1.55 -18.32 -5.42
CA THR A 108 -2.29 -18.37 -4.14
C THR A 108 -3.11 -17.08 -3.95
N ALA A 109 -2.58 -15.91 -4.26
CA ALA A 109 -3.32 -14.65 -4.17
C ALA A 109 -4.52 -14.64 -5.12
N VAL A 110 -4.33 -15.05 -6.37
CA VAL A 110 -5.42 -15.15 -7.36
C VAL A 110 -6.50 -16.14 -6.90
N ARG A 111 -6.11 -17.30 -6.35
CA ARG A 111 -7.07 -18.28 -5.79
C ARG A 111 -7.81 -17.72 -4.58
N ASN A 112 -7.12 -17.00 -3.70
CA ASN A 112 -7.73 -16.37 -2.54
C ASN A 112 -8.82 -15.38 -2.95
N ILE A 113 -8.55 -14.51 -3.93
CA ILE A 113 -9.53 -13.55 -4.44
C ILE A 113 -10.79 -14.29 -4.95
N LYS A 114 -10.60 -15.29 -5.81
CA LYS A 114 -11.70 -16.06 -6.38
C LYS A 114 -12.53 -16.80 -5.31
N ASN A 115 -11.86 -17.43 -4.34
CA ASN A 115 -12.53 -18.14 -3.25
C ASN A 115 -13.35 -17.18 -2.38
N VAL A 116 -12.77 -16.03 -2.01
CA VAL A 116 -13.45 -15.02 -1.18
C VAL A 116 -14.64 -14.44 -1.92
N ALA A 117 -14.48 -14.05 -3.17
CA ALA A 117 -15.58 -13.48 -3.97
C ALA A 117 -16.72 -14.50 -4.15
N ALA A 118 -16.41 -15.74 -4.50
CA ALA A 118 -17.39 -16.79 -4.69
C ALA A 118 -18.17 -17.14 -3.41
N ARG A 119 -17.46 -17.29 -2.28
CA ARG A 119 -18.10 -17.67 -0.99
C ARG A 119 -18.92 -16.53 -0.38
N LEU A 120 -18.54 -15.28 -0.63
CA LEU A 120 -19.32 -14.12 -0.19
C LEU A 120 -20.46 -13.76 -1.17
N GLY A 121 -20.53 -14.39 -2.34
CA GLY A 121 -21.46 -14.00 -3.40
C GLY A 121 -21.28 -12.54 -3.81
N ILE A 122 -20.03 -12.17 -4.10
CA ILE A 122 -19.63 -10.82 -4.54
C ILE A 122 -19.17 -10.90 -6.00
N ASP A 123 -19.69 -10.01 -6.83
CA ASP A 123 -19.21 -9.89 -8.21
C ASP A 123 -17.76 -9.44 -8.25
N TYR A 124 -17.02 -10.03 -9.17
CA TYR A 124 -15.57 -9.84 -9.30
C TYR A 124 -15.19 -9.40 -10.71
N GLN A 125 -14.40 -8.36 -10.79
CA GLN A 125 -13.82 -7.84 -12.02
C GLN A 125 -12.29 -7.79 -11.92
N SER A 126 -11.59 -8.41 -12.87
CA SER A 126 -10.15 -8.24 -13.04
C SER A 126 -9.86 -7.15 -14.08
N TYR A 127 -9.04 -6.19 -13.71
CA TYR A 127 -8.50 -5.17 -14.62
C TYR A 127 -7.05 -5.53 -14.94
N VAL A 128 -6.83 -6.06 -16.15
CA VAL A 128 -5.50 -6.51 -16.58
C VAL A 128 -4.76 -5.35 -17.23
N LEU A 129 -3.57 -5.03 -16.74
CA LEU A 129 -2.69 -4.05 -17.35
C LEU A 129 -2.01 -4.62 -18.60
N ASP A 130 -1.70 -3.75 -19.58
CA ASP A 130 -0.79 -4.16 -20.67
C ASP A 130 0.58 -4.50 -20.07
N TRP A 131 0.90 -5.79 -20.12
CA TRP A 131 2.15 -6.30 -19.53
C TRP A 131 3.39 -5.67 -20.16
N GLY A 132 3.37 -5.37 -21.46
CA GLY A 132 4.50 -4.77 -22.15
C GLY A 132 4.79 -3.36 -21.65
N GLU A 133 3.75 -2.52 -21.45
CA GLU A 133 3.91 -1.17 -20.90
C GLU A 133 4.28 -1.22 -19.42
N PHE A 134 3.60 -2.07 -18.64
CA PHE A 134 3.84 -2.17 -17.19
C PHE A 134 5.24 -2.70 -16.88
N LYS A 135 5.66 -3.77 -17.57
CA LYS A 135 7.00 -4.37 -17.44
C LYS A 135 8.10 -3.33 -17.73
N ASP A 136 8.00 -2.62 -18.85
CA ASP A 136 8.98 -1.61 -19.26
C ASP A 136 9.07 -0.47 -18.24
N LEU A 137 7.92 0.00 -17.73
CA LEU A 137 7.87 1.04 -16.72
C LEU A 137 8.49 0.58 -15.39
N GLN A 138 8.15 -0.62 -14.91
CA GLN A 138 8.68 -1.12 -13.65
C GLN A 138 10.19 -1.41 -13.73
N LEU A 139 10.65 -1.96 -14.87
CA LEU A 139 12.07 -2.12 -15.15
C LEU A 139 12.79 -0.76 -15.22
N SER A 140 12.12 0.29 -15.71
CA SER A 140 12.65 1.65 -15.70
C SER A 140 12.90 2.17 -14.30
N PHE A 141 11.98 1.92 -13.35
CA PHE A 141 12.17 2.25 -11.94
C PHE A 141 13.31 1.46 -11.31
N LEU A 142 13.45 0.18 -11.63
CA LEU A 142 14.56 -0.63 -11.15
C LEU A 142 15.91 -0.12 -11.68
N LYS A 143 16.00 0.25 -12.97
CA LYS A 143 17.18 0.88 -13.60
C LYS A 143 17.46 2.28 -13.05
N ALA A 144 16.44 3.02 -12.66
CA ALA A 144 16.60 4.32 -12.01
C ALA A 144 17.28 4.22 -10.64
N SER A 145 17.33 3.03 -10.06
CA SER A 145 18.05 2.75 -8.82
C SER A 145 17.51 3.53 -7.62
N VAL A 146 16.20 3.69 -7.56
CA VAL A 146 15.45 4.39 -6.51
C VAL A 146 14.69 3.38 -5.64
N PRO A 147 14.37 3.71 -4.37
CA PRO A 147 13.60 2.79 -3.52
C PRO A 147 12.15 2.60 -3.98
N GLU A 148 11.60 3.53 -4.76
CA GLU A 148 10.19 3.56 -5.19
C GLU A 148 9.90 2.64 -6.39
N ILE A 149 10.42 1.42 -6.39
CA ILE A 149 10.27 0.44 -7.48
C ILE A 149 8.81 0.06 -7.71
N GLU A 150 7.97 0.15 -6.68
CA GLU A 150 6.54 -0.18 -6.71
C GLU A 150 5.64 0.99 -7.15
N THR A 151 6.19 2.19 -7.41
CA THR A 151 5.40 3.34 -7.90
C THR A 151 4.48 3.01 -9.08
N PRO A 152 4.88 2.20 -10.08
CA PRO A 152 3.97 1.79 -11.16
C PRO A 152 2.71 1.08 -10.65
N THR A 153 2.83 0.20 -9.69
CA THR A 153 1.71 -0.50 -9.04
C THR A 153 0.86 0.47 -8.23
N ASP A 154 1.52 1.28 -7.40
CA ASP A 154 0.85 2.21 -6.47
C ASP A 154 0.03 3.29 -7.17
N ILE A 155 0.43 3.71 -8.37
CA ILE A 155 -0.33 4.68 -9.16
C ILE A 155 -1.46 4.02 -9.97
N ALA A 156 -1.27 2.78 -10.43
CA ALA A 156 -2.24 2.06 -11.25
C ALA A 156 -3.44 1.56 -10.43
N ILE A 157 -3.25 1.15 -9.18
CA ILE A 157 -4.34 0.69 -8.30
C ILE A 157 -5.41 1.78 -8.13
N PRO A 158 -5.13 2.99 -7.62
CA PRO A 158 -6.14 4.02 -7.49
C PRO A 158 -6.72 4.46 -8.82
N ALA A 159 -5.94 4.48 -9.92
CA ALA A 159 -6.43 4.79 -11.25
C ALA A 159 -7.52 3.81 -11.69
N THR A 160 -7.25 2.51 -11.53
CA THR A 160 -8.17 1.42 -11.86
C THR A 160 -9.43 1.48 -11.03
N LEU A 161 -9.30 1.59 -9.70
CA LEU A 161 -10.46 1.61 -8.79
C LEU A 161 -11.37 2.81 -9.05
N HIS A 162 -10.81 4.01 -9.29
CA HIS A 162 -11.62 5.18 -9.62
C HIS A 162 -12.30 5.09 -10.98
N ARG A 163 -11.62 4.52 -11.98
CA ARG A 163 -12.20 4.27 -13.30
C ARG A 163 -13.40 3.35 -13.21
N VAL A 164 -13.22 2.16 -12.58
CA VAL A 164 -14.30 1.19 -12.42
C VAL A 164 -15.46 1.78 -11.58
N ALA A 165 -15.15 2.52 -10.52
CA ALA A 165 -16.20 3.19 -9.74
C ALA A 165 -16.99 4.21 -10.58
N ALA A 166 -16.32 4.99 -11.42
CA ALA A 166 -16.97 5.97 -12.29
C ALA A 166 -17.83 5.31 -13.39
N GLU A 167 -17.32 4.22 -14.00
CA GLU A 167 -18.02 3.45 -15.04
C GLU A 167 -19.32 2.81 -14.50
N ASN A 168 -19.30 2.35 -13.23
CA ASN A 168 -20.45 1.75 -12.57
C ASN A 168 -21.31 2.76 -11.79
N GLY A 169 -21.04 4.07 -11.89
CA GLY A 169 -21.81 5.09 -11.16
C GLY A 169 -21.64 5.08 -9.64
N VAL A 170 -20.67 4.34 -9.13
CA VAL A 170 -20.39 4.13 -7.69
C VAL A 170 -19.63 5.33 -7.12
N LYS A 171 -19.97 5.74 -5.90
CA LYS A 171 -19.37 6.90 -5.22
C LYS A 171 -18.38 6.55 -4.10
N PHE A 172 -18.26 5.30 -3.74
CA PHE A 172 -17.40 4.87 -2.65
C PHE A 172 -16.47 3.73 -3.07
N ILE A 173 -15.20 3.86 -2.72
CA ILE A 173 -14.19 2.84 -2.87
C ILE A 173 -13.79 2.38 -1.47
N ILE A 174 -13.95 1.09 -1.17
CA ILE A 174 -13.49 0.48 0.08
C ILE A 174 -12.09 -0.08 -0.15
N SER A 175 -11.18 0.24 0.76
CA SER A 175 -9.81 -0.25 0.78
C SER A 175 -9.56 -1.09 2.02
N GLY A 176 -8.69 -2.11 1.90
CA GLY A 176 -8.17 -2.89 3.02
C GLY A 176 -7.10 -2.16 3.84
N GLY A 177 -6.61 -1.01 3.37
CA GLY A 177 -5.64 -0.20 4.12
C GLY A 177 -6.17 0.19 5.50
N ASN A 178 -5.31 0.12 6.51
CA ASN A 178 -5.72 0.39 7.89
C ASN A 178 -4.54 0.82 8.77
N TYR A 179 -4.84 1.52 9.85
CA TYR A 179 -3.80 1.98 10.79
C TYR A 179 -3.21 0.87 11.66
N VAL A 180 -3.90 -0.27 11.82
CA VAL A 180 -3.44 -1.37 12.68
C VAL A 180 -2.25 -2.11 12.08
N THR A 181 -2.19 -2.22 10.74
CA THR A 181 -1.11 -2.92 10.03
C THR A 181 -0.20 -2.00 9.21
N GLU A 182 -0.61 -0.74 8.94
CA GLU A 182 0.07 0.18 8.00
C GLU A 182 0.21 1.62 8.55
N GLY A 183 0.06 1.81 9.85
CA GLY A 183 0.03 3.14 10.46
C GLY A 183 1.37 3.86 10.53
N ILE A 184 2.49 3.15 10.44
CA ILE A 184 3.85 3.70 10.46
C ILE A 184 4.52 3.36 9.13
N LEU A 185 4.90 4.40 8.38
CA LEU A 185 5.79 4.31 7.22
C LEU A 185 6.61 5.61 7.14
N PRO A 186 7.96 5.54 7.28
CA PRO A 186 8.82 6.70 7.20
C PRO A 186 8.76 7.39 5.84
N LYS A 187 8.61 8.71 5.83
CA LYS A 187 8.56 9.49 4.59
C LYS A 187 9.87 9.46 3.81
N ALA A 188 10.99 9.23 4.48
CA ALA A 188 12.28 9.09 3.84
C ALA A 188 12.44 7.79 3.05
N TRP A 189 11.59 6.79 3.27
CA TRP A 189 11.65 5.49 2.62
C TRP A 189 10.84 5.40 1.33
N HIS A 190 10.05 6.41 1.03
CA HIS A 190 9.21 6.42 -0.18
C HIS A 190 8.97 7.84 -0.68
N TYR A 191 8.62 7.96 -1.94
CA TYR A 191 8.14 9.19 -2.56
C TYR A 191 6.68 9.04 -3.00
N ASP A 192 5.99 10.18 -3.17
CA ASP A 192 4.57 10.19 -3.52
C ASP A 192 4.32 9.58 -4.91
N ALA A 193 3.65 8.44 -4.95
CA ALA A 193 3.31 7.73 -6.18
C ALA A 193 2.42 8.55 -7.13
N LYS A 194 1.68 9.56 -6.63
CA LYS A 194 0.84 10.46 -7.44
C LYS A 194 1.63 11.46 -8.29
N ASP A 195 2.94 11.50 -8.16
CA ASP A 195 3.77 12.36 -9.00
C ASP A 195 3.99 11.78 -10.40
N VAL A 196 3.02 12.02 -11.29
CA VAL A 196 3.08 11.62 -12.71
C VAL A 196 4.27 12.24 -13.43
N ARG A 197 4.77 13.41 -13.00
CA ARG A 197 5.97 14.03 -13.58
C ARG A 197 7.21 13.19 -13.30
N TYR A 198 7.34 12.69 -12.08
CA TYR A 198 8.42 11.79 -11.67
C TYR A 198 8.37 10.47 -12.45
N LEU A 199 7.20 9.84 -12.50
CA LEU A 199 6.98 8.61 -13.27
C LEU A 199 7.38 8.79 -14.73
N ASN A 200 6.89 9.84 -15.38
CA ASN A 200 7.20 10.13 -16.77
C ASN A 200 8.68 10.48 -17.01
N ALA A 201 9.36 11.09 -16.03
CA ALA A 201 10.78 11.39 -16.15
C ALA A 201 11.63 10.12 -16.12
N ILE A 202 11.30 9.16 -15.24
CA ILE A 202 11.95 7.87 -15.18
C ILE A 202 11.68 7.06 -16.46
N GLN A 203 10.42 6.97 -16.89
CA GLN A 203 10.06 6.24 -18.11
C GLN A 203 10.78 6.79 -19.34
N ARG A 204 10.83 8.11 -19.51
CA ARG A 204 11.55 8.73 -20.64
C ARG A 204 13.05 8.48 -20.64
N ARG A 205 13.65 8.29 -19.47
CA ARG A 205 15.11 8.09 -19.34
C ARG A 205 15.54 6.64 -19.49
N PHE A 206 14.76 5.69 -19.02
CA PHE A 206 15.14 4.28 -18.91
C PHE A 206 14.22 3.34 -19.66
N GLY A 207 13.02 3.77 -20.00
CA GLY A 207 12.04 2.99 -20.74
C GLY A 207 12.30 2.97 -22.23
N THR A 208 11.77 1.94 -22.86
CA THR A 208 11.84 1.71 -24.31
C THR A 208 10.48 1.83 -24.98
N ARG A 209 9.40 1.83 -24.21
CA ARG A 209 8.03 1.88 -24.70
C ARG A 209 7.33 3.18 -24.32
N LYS A 210 6.42 3.61 -25.19
CA LYS A 210 5.47 4.68 -24.86
C LYS A 210 4.34 4.09 -24.03
N LEU A 211 3.97 4.78 -22.94
CA LEU A 211 2.80 4.43 -22.15
C LEU A 211 1.55 4.99 -22.83
N SER A 212 0.74 4.15 -23.44
CA SER A 212 -0.47 4.53 -24.17
C SER A 212 -1.75 4.10 -23.47
N SER A 213 -1.73 2.95 -22.81
CA SER A 213 -2.86 2.37 -22.08
C SER A 213 -2.67 2.34 -20.56
N PHE A 214 -1.45 2.57 -20.08
CA PHE A 214 -1.13 2.51 -18.67
C PHE A 214 -1.92 3.55 -17.86
N PRO A 215 -2.72 3.12 -16.86
CA PRO A 215 -3.55 4.03 -16.08
C PRO A 215 -2.71 4.82 -15.08
N THR A 216 -2.86 6.15 -15.09
CA THR A 216 -2.19 7.03 -14.14
C THR A 216 -3.18 7.75 -13.24
N PHE A 217 -2.77 7.99 -12.00
CA PHE A 217 -3.59 8.70 -11.01
C PHE A 217 -2.75 9.78 -10.32
N GLY A 218 -2.75 10.97 -10.90
CA GLY A 218 -2.05 12.12 -10.34
C GLY A 218 -2.99 13.03 -9.54
N TYR A 219 -2.45 14.13 -9.02
CA TYR A 219 -3.20 15.11 -8.21
C TYR A 219 -4.43 15.69 -8.92
N TRP A 220 -4.34 15.92 -10.23
CA TRP A 220 -5.46 16.39 -11.02
C TRP A 220 -6.54 15.33 -11.20
N SER A 221 -6.15 14.08 -11.38
CA SER A 221 -7.08 12.96 -11.42
C SER A 221 -7.80 12.80 -10.08
N GLU A 222 -7.06 12.88 -8.96
CA GLU A 222 -7.63 12.84 -7.62
C GLU A 222 -8.65 13.97 -7.41
N ALA A 223 -8.29 15.20 -7.75
CA ALA A 223 -9.18 16.35 -7.66
C ALA A 223 -10.44 16.15 -8.51
N TYR A 224 -10.31 15.70 -9.75
CA TYR A 224 -11.42 15.41 -10.64
C TYR A 224 -12.37 14.35 -10.07
N PHE A 225 -11.85 13.19 -9.66
CA PHE A 225 -12.68 12.13 -9.12
C PHE A 225 -13.34 12.51 -7.80
N LYS A 226 -12.62 13.23 -6.93
CA LYS A 226 -13.12 13.65 -5.63
C LYS A 226 -14.14 14.79 -5.73
N LEU A 227 -13.88 15.83 -6.52
CA LEU A 227 -14.68 17.05 -6.57
C LEU A 227 -15.81 16.97 -7.62
N ILE A 228 -15.51 16.42 -8.80
CA ILE A 228 -16.46 16.36 -9.91
C ILE A 228 -17.27 15.06 -9.88
N LYS A 229 -16.60 13.90 -9.76
CA LYS A 229 -17.28 12.60 -9.71
C LYS A 229 -17.84 12.27 -8.33
N GLY A 230 -17.37 12.93 -7.25
CA GLY A 230 -17.79 12.70 -5.88
C GLY A 230 -17.37 11.35 -5.30
N ILE A 231 -16.33 10.70 -5.90
CA ILE A 231 -15.84 9.40 -5.47
C ILE A 231 -14.91 9.57 -4.26
N ARG A 232 -15.08 8.73 -3.25
CA ARG A 232 -14.35 8.80 -1.97
C ARG A 232 -13.85 7.45 -1.53
N TYR A 233 -12.66 7.41 -0.94
CA TYR A 233 -12.14 6.24 -0.25
C TYR A 233 -12.71 6.10 1.15
N VAL A 234 -12.96 4.85 1.55
CA VAL A 234 -13.30 4.45 2.92
C VAL A 234 -12.37 3.34 3.36
N TYR A 235 -11.59 3.59 4.39
CA TYR A 235 -10.72 2.62 5.05
C TYR A 235 -11.53 1.90 6.12
N LEU A 236 -12.34 0.92 5.68
CA LEU A 236 -13.38 0.28 6.49
C LEU A 236 -12.83 -0.35 7.77
N LEU A 237 -11.64 -0.95 7.70
CA LEU A 237 -11.01 -1.64 8.82
C LEU A 237 -10.60 -0.71 9.97
N ASN A 238 -10.58 0.60 9.76
CA ASN A 238 -10.36 1.56 10.84
C ASN A 238 -11.59 1.76 11.75
N TYR A 239 -12.77 1.34 11.30
CA TYR A 239 -14.05 1.53 12.02
C TYR A 239 -14.60 0.26 12.63
N VAL A 240 -13.94 -0.88 12.41
CA VAL A 240 -14.29 -2.17 12.99
C VAL A 240 -13.21 -2.64 13.95
N ALA A 241 -13.56 -3.52 14.90
CA ALA A 241 -12.57 -4.20 15.71
C ALA A 241 -11.77 -5.14 14.81
N TYR A 242 -10.56 -4.70 14.41
CA TYR A 242 -9.71 -5.44 13.49
C TYR A 242 -8.47 -5.98 14.19
N SER A 243 -8.29 -7.30 14.10
CA SER A 243 -7.09 -8.02 14.49
C SER A 243 -6.65 -8.88 13.32
N LYS A 244 -5.38 -8.75 12.90
CA LYS A 244 -4.85 -9.52 11.78
C LYS A 244 -4.92 -11.03 12.04
N ALA A 245 -4.64 -11.48 13.27
CA ALA A 245 -4.67 -12.89 13.64
C ALA A 245 -6.09 -13.47 13.56
N GLU A 246 -7.10 -12.72 14.04
CA GLU A 246 -8.51 -13.13 13.94
C GLU A 246 -9.00 -13.09 12.50
N ALA A 247 -8.59 -12.09 11.72
CA ALA A 247 -8.92 -12.01 10.30
C ALA A 247 -8.40 -13.22 9.51
N VAL A 248 -7.15 -13.64 9.75
CA VAL A 248 -6.59 -14.85 9.13
C VAL A 248 -7.44 -16.07 9.47
N LYS A 249 -7.75 -16.31 10.76
CA LYS A 249 -8.59 -17.43 11.19
C LYS A 249 -9.98 -17.42 10.53
N CYS A 250 -10.63 -16.26 10.49
CA CYS A 250 -11.93 -16.11 9.85
C CYS A 250 -11.85 -16.45 8.35
N LEU A 251 -10.87 -15.88 7.64
CA LEU A 251 -10.69 -16.09 6.20
C LEU A 251 -10.37 -17.56 5.86
N GLU A 252 -9.52 -18.21 6.64
CA GLU A 252 -9.17 -19.63 6.45
C GLU A 252 -10.37 -20.54 6.69
N ASN A 253 -11.08 -20.35 7.78
CA ASN A 253 -12.19 -21.22 8.18
C ASN A 253 -13.44 -21.02 7.32
N GLU A 254 -13.79 -19.77 7.01
CA GLU A 254 -15.07 -19.46 6.37
C GLU A 254 -14.95 -19.31 4.85
N LEU A 255 -13.82 -18.74 4.37
CA LEU A 255 -13.70 -18.32 2.98
C LEU A 255 -12.70 -19.14 2.15
N GLY A 256 -12.05 -20.15 2.73
CA GLY A 256 -11.07 -20.99 2.04
C GLY A 256 -9.85 -20.21 1.55
N TRP A 257 -9.57 -19.09 2.20
CA TRP A 257 -8.35 -18.33 1.99
C TRP A 257 -7.15 -19.12 2.50
N LYS A 258 -6.01 -19.00 1.85
CA LYS A 258 -4.78 -19.69 2.24
C LYS A 258 -3.69 -18.69 2.51
N ASN A 259 -2.94 -18.90 3.59
CA ASN A 259 -1.76 -18.12 3.91
C ASN A 259 -0.67 -18.35 2.85
N TYR A 260 -0.01 -17.27 2.44
CA TYR A 260 1.06 -17.25 1.43
C TYR A 260 2.42 -16.80 2.00
N GLY A 261 2.56 -16.78 3.34
CA GLY A 261 3.81 -16.44 4.03
C GLY A 261 3.84 -15.02 4.59
N GLY A 262 4.65 -14.13 4.01
CA GLY A 262 4.88 -12.79 4.54
C GLY A 262 3.83 -11.74 4.14
N LYS A 263 3.94 -10.54 4.71
CA LYS A 263 3.16 -9.37 4.28
C LYS A 263 3.58 -8.99 2.85
N HIS A 264 2.60 -8.70 2.00
CA HIS A 264 2.78 -8.35 0.57
C HIS A 264 3.39 -9.44 -0.32
N HIS A 265 3.46 -10.70 0.17
CA HIS A 265 3.88 -11.85 -0.65
C HIS A 265 2.77 -12.34 -1.61
N GLU A 266 1.64 -11.65 -1.65
CA GLU A 266 0.65 -11.80 -2.72
C GLU A 266 1.24 -11.43 -4.09
N SER A 267 2.15 -10.46 -4.16
CA SER A 267 2.92 -10.07 -5.35
C SER A 267 4.36 -10.53 -5.24
N ARG A 268 4.83 -11.31 -6.21
CA ARG A 268 6.21 -11.83 -6.22
C ARG A 268 7.27 -10.75 -6.36
N ILE A 269 7.01 -9.70 -7.14
CA ILE A 269 7.95 -8.59 -7.26
C ILE A 269 8.02 -7.79 -5.97
N THR A 270 6.88 -7.55 -5.31
CA THR A 270 6.82 -6.83 -4.03
C THR A 270 7.58 -7.59 -2.95
N ALA A 271 7.40 -8.91 -2.88
CA ALA A 271 8.16 -9.76 -1.97
C ALA A 271 9.67 -9.64 -2.22
N PHE A 272 10.13 -9.74 -3.47
CA PHE A 272 11.54 -9.59 -3.84
C PHE A 272 12.08 -8.20 -3.51
N VAL A 273 11.34 -7.15 -3.83
CA VAL A 273 11.76 -5.77 -3.56
C VAL A 273 11.87 -5.52 -2.06
N GLN A 274 10.84 -5.85 -1.28
CA GLN A 274 10.80 -5.54 0.15
C GLN A 274 11.71 -6.43 0.99
N SER A 275 11.88 -7.70 0.61
CA SER A 275 12.73 -8.61 1.38
C SER A 275 14.22 -8.51 0.99
N TYR A 276 14.54 -8.24 -0.28
CA TYR A 276 15.92 -8.27 -0.77
C TYR A 276 16.43 -6.90 -1.23
N VAL A 277 15.74 -6.27 -2.20
CA VAL A 277 16.31 -5.06 -2.84
C VAL A 277 16.41 -3.90 -1.86
N LEU A 278 15.34 -3.60 -1.14
CA LEU A 278 15.31 -2.49 -0.20
C LEU A 278 16.30 -2.67 0.96
N PRO A 279 16.39 -3.83 1.65
CA PRO A 279 17.38 -4.02 2.70
C PRO A 279 18.81 -3.98 2.21
N VAL A 280 19.11 -4.67 1.11
CA VAL A 280 20.50 -4.85 0.63
C VAL A 280 21.05 -3.58 -0.02
N LYS A 281 20.23 -2.92 -0.85
CA LYS A 281 20.68 -1.78 -1.64
C LYS A 281 20.48 -0.44 -0.94
N PHE A 282 19.37 -0.28 -0.23
CA PHE A 282 18.97 1.01 0.37
C PHE A 282 19.05 1.03 1.90
N GLY A 283 19.31 -0.12 2.55
CA GLY A 283 19.30 -0.23 4.00
C GLY A 283 17.92 -0.05 4.63
N ILE A 284 16.86 -0.24 3.84
CA ILE A 284 15.46 -0.07 4.24
C ILE A 284 14.84 -1.43 4.54
N ASP A 285 14.55 -1.71 5.80
CA ASP A 285 13.82 -2.92 6.20
C ASP A 285 12.36 -2.58 6.59
N TYR A 286 11.43 -2.79 5.67
CA TYR A 286 10.01 -2.51 5.89
C TYR A 286 9.39 -3.31 7.04
N ARG A 287 9.99 -4.42 7.47
CA ARG A 287 9.53 -5.15 8.65
C ARG A 287 9.57 -4.27 9.90
N ARG A 288 10.53 -3.33 10.00
CA ARG A 288 10.61 -2.37 11.12
C ARG A 288 9.36 -1.50 11.20
N ALA A 289 8.91 -0.95 10.09
CA ALA A 289 7.70 -0.11 10.04
C ALA A 289 6.44 -0.92 10.36
N THR A 290 6.32 -2.11 9.76
CA THR A 290 5.19 -3.02 9.99
C THR A 290 5.12 -3.49 11.44
N LEU A 291 6.22 -3.98 12.00
CA LEU A 291 6.29 -4.45 13.38
C LEU A 291 6.08 -3.30 14.38
N SER A 292 6.65 -2.12 14.10
CA SER A 292 6.41 -0.93 14.91
C SER A 292 4.93 -0.53 14.94
N THR A 293 4.25 -0.63 13.80
CA THR A 293 2.80 -0.42 13.73
C THR A 293 2.06 -1.42 14.61
N GLN A 294 2.39 -2.72 14.49
CA GLN A 294 1.74 -3.78 15.24
C GLN A 294 2.01 -3.69 16.76
N ILE A 295 3.22 -3.27 17.17
CA ILE A 295 3.53 -2.98 18.57
C ILE A 295 2.66 -1.81 19.07
N CYS A 296 2.58 -0.72 18.33
CA CYS A 296 1.76 0.43 18.71
C CYS A 296 0.26 0.10 18.75
N ALA A 297 -0.18 -0.86 17.92
CA ALA A 297 -1.55 -1.38 17.90
C ALA A 297 -1.81 -2.46 18.98
N GLY A 298 -0.80 -2.87 19.76
CA GLY A 298 -0.94 -3.90 20.78
C GLY A 298 -1.11 -5.33 20.24
N GLN A 299 -0.69 -5.59 19.00
CA GLN A 299 -0.85 -6.89 18.34
C GLN A 299 0.38 -7.79 18.45
N VAL A 300 1.55 -7.22 18.67
CA VAL A 300 2.83 -7.93 18.79
C VAL A 300 3.61 -7.29 19.94
N SER A 301 4.32 -8.09 20.75
CA SER A 301 5.23 -7.57 21.76
C SER A 301 6.49 -6.99 21.09
N ARG A 302 7.19 -6.08 21.80
CA ARG A 302 8.45 -5.55 21.29
C ARG A 302 9.53 -6.62 21.23
N GLU A 303 9.52 -7.53 22.15
CA GLU A 303 10.43 -8.67 22.27
C GLU A 303 10.28 -9.60 21.06
N ASP A 304 9.05 -10.02 20.74
CA ASP A 304 8.76 -10.85 19.57
C ASP A 304 9.13 -10.15 18.26
N ALA A 305 8.92 -8.84 18.18
CA ALA A 305 9.29 -8.05 17.02
C ALA A 305 10.81 -7.98 16.83
N LEU A 306 11.57 -7.83 17.92
CA LEU A 306 13.03 -7.85 17.90
C LEU A 306 13.55 -9.22 17.45
N GLU A 307 12.98 -10.31 17.98
CA GLU A 307 13.34 -11.67 17.56
C GLU A 307 13.10 -11.88 16.06
N GLN A 308 11.97 -11.40 15.52
CA GLN A 308 11.69 -11.47 14.10
C GLN A 308 12.71 -10.68 13.24
N LEU A 309 13.21 -9.54 13.76
CA LEU A 309 14.21 -8.73 13.06
C LEU A 309 15.62 -9.33 13.09
N LEU A 310 15.93 -10.25 14.01
CA LEU A 310 17.19 -10.99 14.01
C LEU A 310 17.30 -11.96 12.83
N ARG A 311 16.17 -12.41 12.29
CA ARG A 311 16.15 -13.28 11.11
C ARG A 311 16.45 -12.45 9.85
N SER A 312 17.14 -13.07 8.88
CA SER A 312 17.33 -12.43 7.57
C SER A 312 15.98 -12.00 6.97
N PRO A 313 15.90 -10.82 6.33
CA PRO A 313 14.68 -10.41 5.62
C PRO A 313 14.34 -11.26 4.40
N PHE A 314 15.29 -12.03 3.90
CA PHE A 314 15.12 -12.95 2.77
C PHE A 314 15.71 -14.33 3.08
N ASP A 315 15.22 -15.34 2.39
CA ASP A 315 15.79 -16.68 2.41
C ASP A 315 17.00 -16.75 1.48
N SER A 316 18.17 -16.93 2.07
CA SER A 316 19.42 -17.02 1.31
C SER A 316 19.48 -18.22 0.36
N ALA A 317 18.72 -19.28 0.61
CA ALA A 317 18.64 -20.44 -0.27
C ALA A 317 17.71 -20.20 -1.47
N ALA A 318 16.67 -19.40 -1.28
CA ALA A 318 15.66 -19.13 -2.32
C ALA A 318 15.99 -17.91 -3.21
N ILE A 319 16.82 -16.98 -2.74
CA ILE A 319 17.04 -15.69 -3.41
C ILE A 319 17.57 -15.81 -4.84
N ASP A 320 18.38 -16.82 -5.13
CA ASP A 320 18.90 -17.04 -6.47
C ASP A 320 17.81 -17.44 -7.46
N GLY A 321 16.86 -18.26 -7.01
CA GLY A 321 15.66 -18.59 -7.78
C GLY A 321 14.74 -17.38 -8.00
N ASP A 322 14.60 -16.51 -6.99
CA ASP A 322 13.83 -15.28 -7.12
C ASP A 322 14.46 -14.31 -8.12
N LYS A 323 15.78 -14.14 -8.11
CA LYS A 323 16.51 -13.35 -9.11
C LYS A 323 16.32 -13.89 -10.53
N GLU A 324 16.42 -15.21 -10.69
CA GLU A 324 16.17 -15.89 -11.99
C GLU A 324 14.74 -15.61 -12.47
N TYR A 325 13.75 -15.79 -11.60
CA TYR A 325 12.36 -15.54 -11.92
C TYR A 325 12.11 -14.07 -12.32
N VAL A 326 12.63 -13.12 -11.56
CA VAL A 326 12.49 -11.69 -11.82
C VAL A 326 13.18 -11.30 -13.13
N ALA A 327 14.40 -11.77 -13.36
CA ALA A 327 15.13 -11.53 -14.61
C ALA A 327 14.35 -12.06 -15.81
N LYS A 328 13.85 -13.31 -15.74
CA LYS A 328 13.04 -13.93 -16.79
C LYS A 328 11.76 -13.14 -17.06
N LYS A 329 11.07 -12.69 -16.01
CA LYS A 329 9.84 -11.88 -16.14
C LYS A 329 10.10 -10.53 -16.81
N PHE A 330 11.22 -9.89 -16.51
CA PHE A 330 11.65 -8.65 -17.17
C PHE A 330 12.26 -8.88 -18.55
N GLU A 331 12.44 -10.12 -18.98
CA GLU A 331 13.10 -10.49 -20.26
C GLU A 331 14.54 -9.94 -20.35
N ILE A 332 15.26 -9.96 -19.24
CA ILE A 332 16.66 -9.60 -19.13
C ILE A 332 17.48 -10.81 -18.63
N THR A 333 18.77 -10.77 -18.85
CA THR A 333 19.67 -11.78 -18.27
C THR A 333 19.85 -11.57 -16.77
N ARG A 334 20.23 -12.62 -16.06
CA ARG A 334 20.58 -12.53 -14.64
C ARG A 334 21.71 -11.54 -14.39
N GLY A 335 22.75 -11.55 -15.26
CA GLY A 335 23.87 -10.61 -15.16
C GLY A 335 23.46 -9.15 -15.31
N GLU A 336 22.51 -8.86 -16.21
CA GLU A 336 21.92 -7.51 -16.34
C GLU A 336 21.15 -7.12 -15.07
N LEU A 337 20.35 -8.03 -14.50
CA LEU A 337 19.65 -7.76 -13.24
C LEU A 337 20.66 -7.46 -12.12
N GLU A 338 21.72 -8.27 -11.97
CA GLU A 338 22.74 -8.06 -10.95
C GLU A 338 23.49 -6.74 -11.15
N THR A 339 23.77 -6.35 -12.39
CA THR A 339 24.37 -5.04 -12.74
C THR A 339 23.45 -3.89 -12.30
N ILE A 340 22.14 -4.00 -12.55
CA ILE A 340 21.16 -3.01 -12.12
C ILE A 340 21.10 -2.94 -10.57
N LEU A 341 21.08 -4.08 -9.91
CA LEU A 341 21.04 -4.15 -8.45
C LEU A 341 22.33 -3.61 -7.80
N ALA A 342 23.49 -3.81 -8.40
CA ALA A 342 24.78 -3.32 -7.94
C ALA A 342 25.01 -1.82 -8.25
N SER A 343 24.21 -1.20 -9.12
CA SER A 343 24.36 0.22 -9.45
C SER A 343 24.16 1.11 -8.21
N PRO A 344 24.83 2.28 -8.13
CA PRO A 344 24.71 3.17 -6.96
C PRO A 344 23.26 3.55 -6.66
N ALA A 345 22.88 3.52 -5.39
CA ALA A 345 21.56 3.96 -4.94
C ALA A 345 21.34 5.45 -5.25
N ARG A 346 20.16 5.76 -5.70
CA ARG A 346 19.68 7.11 -6.01
C ARG A 346 18.41 7.41 -5.25
N SER A 347 17.96 8.65 -5.31
CA SER A 347 16.70 9.08 -4.72
C SER A 347 15.82 9.76 -5.77
N TYR A 348 14.54 9.92 -5.45
CA TYR A 348 13.61 10.68 -6.30
C TYR A 348 14.13 12.11 -6.59
N ARG A 349 15.01 12.68 -5.72
CA ARG A 349 15.59 14.01 -5.89
C ARG A 349 16.55 14.11 -7.06
N ASP A 350 17.07 12.98 -7.53
CA ASP A 350 17.99 12.92 -8.68
C ASP A 350 17.24 12.96 -10.02
N TYR A 351 15.92 13.01 -9.98
CA TYR A 351 15.04 13.00 -11.14
C TYR A 351 14.05 14.16 -11.13
N PRO A 352 13.59 14.64 -12.30
CA PRO A 352 12.54 15.65 -12.39
C PRO A 352 11.27 15.19 -11.67
N ASN A 353 10.78 15.99 -10.72
CA ASN A 353 9.61 15.69 -9.92
C ASN A 353 8.83 16.96 -9.57
N ALA A 354 7.67 16.81 -8.95
CA ALA A 354 6.78 17.90 -8.57
C ALA A 354 6.92 18.36 -7.10
N GLN A 355 7.87 17.80 -6.33
CA GLN A 355 7.95 18.01 -4.87
C GLN A 355 7.95 19.50 -4.47
N ARG A 356 8.70 20.36 -5.18
CA ARG A 356 8.76 21.80 -4.87
C ARG A 356 7.42 22.48 -5.05
N PHE A 357 6.73 22.17 -6.15
CA PHE A 357 5.40 22.70 -6.46
C PHE A 357 4.36 22.22 -5.44
N LEU A 358 4.38 20.95 -5.11
CA LEU A 358 3.50 20.36 -4.11
C LEU A 358 3.73 20.92 -2.72
N GLY A 359 4.98 21.17 -2.34
CA GLY A 359 5.32 21.81 -1.06
C GLY A 359 4.72 23.21 -0.91
N ILE A 360 4.60 23.96 -2.01
CA ILE A 360 3.92 25.26 -2.05
C ILE A 360 2.41 25.06 -1.94
N LEU A 361 1.83 24.19 -2.75
CA LEU A 361 0.40 23.88 -2.75
C LEU A 361 -0.10 23.37 -1.38
N TYR A 362 0.63 22.46 -0.75
CA TYR A 362 0.30 21.96 0.59
C TYR A 362 0.43 23.03 1.68
N ARG A 363 1.42 23.91 1.57
CA ARG A 363 1.52 25.08 2.49
C ARG A 363 0.33 26.02 2.33
N THR A 364 -0.01 26.38 1.09
CA THR A 364 -1.15 27.25 0.79
C THR A 364 -2.47 26.61 1.24
N TYR A 365 -2.67 25.30 0.94
CA TYR A 365 -3.84 24.57 1.39
C TYR A 365 -3.97 24.52 2.91
N ARG A 366 -2.87 24.30 3.66
CA ARG A 366 -2.87 24.36 5.12
C ARG A 366 -3.19 25.74 5.67
N CYS A 367 -2.74 26.81 5.02
CA CYS A 367 -3.04 28.18 5.44
C CYS A 367 -4.52 28.56 5.20
N VAL A 368 -5.12 28.03 4.14
CA VAL A 368 -6.52 28.37 3.74
C VAL A 368 -7.55 27.41 4.35
N PHE A 369 -7.17 26.14 4.48
CA PHE A 369 -8.03 25.07 4.98
C PHE A 369 -7.42 24.40 6.21
N THR A 370 -7.39 25.11 7.37
CA THR A 370 -7.17 24.44 8.65
C THR A 370 -8.36 23.48 8.85
N PRO A 371 -8.17 22.15 8.82
CA PRO A 371 -9.31 21.25 8.90
C PRO A 371 -9.87 21.23 10.30
N ARG A 372 -11.01 21.89 10.50
CA ARG A 372 -11.93 21.44 11.52
C ARG A 372 -12.43 20.07 11.05
N ARG A 373 -11.89 18.97 11.65
CA ARG A 373 -12.34 17.58 11.46
C ARG A 373 -12.46 17.15 9.99
N ALA A 374 -11.35 16.78 9.37
CA ALA A 374 -11.39 16.08 8.10
C ALA A 374 -11.42 14.57 8.34
N VAL A 375 -12.62 14.02 8.20
CA VAL A 375 -12.80 12.66 7.71
C VAL A 375 -12.37 12.70 6.25
N THR A 376 -11.45 11.84 5.86
CA THR A 376 -10.97 11.61 4.49
C THR A 376 -9.80 12.48 4.00
N SER A 377 -8.63 11.97 4.09
CA SER A 377 -7.64 12.07 3.01
C SER A 377 -6.99 10.73 2.85
#